data_9f317338a0957dd2541de93a1c5ab7e4
#
_entry.id   9f317338a0957dd2541de93a1c5ab7e4
#
_cell.length_a   1.000
_cell.length_b   1.000
_cell.length_c   1.000
_cell.angle_alpha   90.00
_cell.angle_beta   90.00
_cell.angle_gamma   90.00
#
_symmetry.space_group_name_H-M   'P 1'
#
loop_
_entity.id
_entity.type
_entity.pdbx_description
1 polymer ?
#
loop_
_entity_poly.entity_id
_entity_poly.type
_entity_poly.pdbx_seq_one_letter_code
_entity_poly.pdbx_strand_id
1 'polypeptide(L)'
;MKKEGHASAEKRMASLAARVMELAYSDILIHMRFFDVALARLQPVARSGLRGIATDGTACYYDPMYVLQCYRKESGMVTRSCLHMLLHCVFFHNFQYGKLEGDNWDLASDIAVEGVALELGLAGASLDKDREAARVVQGLKEQAGGITAERLYRYFRQVPLPGEERERLGQLFFRDIHTLWVPTGQLEVTQEQWKKISQRVKADLKSFSRARDGLADLEKNLEEATRDRYDYGEILRRFTVMGEDMLVNDEEFDYVYYMYGLEHYGNLPLVEPLEYKESEKVKEFVIAIDTSASCRGALVKAFLRRTYSILKDRENFFSKINVHIIQCDSQVQSDTKITGDEDFEKFVKYGKLKGFGATDFRPVFAYVEKLKGQGEFENLKGLIYFTDGYGIYPERMPDYQVIFAFLEEDVHRTPVPPWSMKVVLEEEELEKEGQEREEAGGEELEKKDLGERT
;
A
#
# COMPACT_ATOMS: atom_id res chain seq x y z
N MET A 1 -56.62 4.47 5.35
CA MET A 1 -56.67 3.45 4.27
C MET A 1 -55.54 3.62 3.18
N LYS A 2 -55.38 4.78 2.48
CA LYS A 2 -54.31 4.88 1.46
C LYS A 2 -52.87 4.83 2.04
N LYS A 3 -52.62 5.40 3.22
CA LYS A 3 -51.28 5.37 3.88
C LYS A 3 -50.92 3.99 4.45
N GLU A 4 -51.87 3.24 4.96
CA GLU A 4 -51.64 1.88 5.50
C GLU A 4 -51.36 0.86 4.38
N GLY A 5 -52.03 1.01 3.20
CA GLY A 5 -51.74 0.19 2.03
C GLY A 5 -50.32 0.43 1.46
N HIS A 6 -49.81 1.68 1.51
CA HIS A 6 -48.45 2.01 1.05
C HIS A 6 -47.38 1.42 1.98
N ALA A 7 -47.51 1.60 3.28
CA ALA A 7 -46.59 1.03 4.27
C ALA A 7 -46.52 -0.51 4.24
N SER A 8 -47.69 -1.17 3.95
CA SER A 8 -47.75 -2.62 3.77
C SER A 8 -47.02 -3.07 2.49
N ALA A 9 -47.14 -2.32 1.38
CA ALA A 9 -46.49 -2.61 0.12
C ALA A 9 -44.95 -2.43 0.22
N GLU A 10 -44.48 -1.35 0.86
CA GLU A 10 -43.07 -1.10 1.11
C GLU A 10 -42.43 -2.20 1.98
N LYS A 11 -43.07 -2.64 3.03
CA LYS A 11 -42.62 -3.77 3.87
C LYS A 11 -42.50 -5.07 3.06
N ARG A 12 -43.46 -5.34 2.18
CA ARG A 12 -43.43 -6.52 1.30
C ARG A 12 -42.28 -6.45 0.31
N MET A 13 -42.04 -5.29 -0.30
CA MET A 13 -40.93 -5.07 -1.21
C MET A 13 -39.59 -5.26 -0.49
N ALA A 14 -39.41 -4.66 0.69
CA ALA A 14 -38.18 -4.81 1.48
C ALA A 14 -37.94 -6.28 1.86
N SER A 15 -38.99 -7.01 2.27
CA SER A 15 -38.89 -8.45 2.58
C SER A 15 -38.51 -9.30 1.35
N LEU A 16 -39.07 -9.02 0.19
CA LEU A 16 -38.74 -9.73 -1.05
C LEU A 16 -37.28 -9.43 -1.50
N ALA A 17 -36.87 -8.16 -1.44
CA ALA A 17 -35.53 -7.77 -1.76
C ALA A 17 -34.48 -8.41 -0.82
N ALA A 18 -34.77 -8.47 0.48
CA ALA A 18 -33.93 -9.18 1.44
C ALA A 18 -33.72 -10.66 1.08
N ARG A 19 -34.82 -11.34 0.67
CA ARG A 19 -34.73 -12.74 0.22
C ARG A 19 -33.91 -12.91 -1.05
N VAL A 20 -33.97 -11.95 -1.99
CA VAL A 20 -33.13 -11.96 -3.20
C VAL A 20 -31.65 -11.78 -2.81
N MET A 21 -31.36 -10.89 -1.87
CA MET A 21 -29.98 -10.70 -1.34
C MET A 21 -29.48 -11.98 -0.64
N GLU A 22 -30.31 -12.62 0.18
CA GLU A 22 -29.96 -13.89 0.83
C GLU A 22 -29.66 -15.00 -0.20
N LEU A 23 -30.44 -15.09 -1.28
CA LEU A 23 -30.19 -16.04 -2.36
C LEU A 23 -28.85 -15.75 -3.05
N ALA A 24 -28.55 -14.48 -3.36
CA ALA A 24 -27.30 -14.07 -3.98
C ALA A 24 -26.08 -14.43 -3.11
N TYR A 25 -26.15 -14.14 -1.81
CA TYR A 25 -25.09 -14.49 -0.85
C TYR A 25 -24.93 -16.00 -0.71
N SER A 26 -26.03 -16.74 -0.64
CA SER A 26 -26.01 -18.20 -0.54
C SER A 26 -25.38 -18.83 -1.77
N ASP A 27 -25.67 -18.31 -2.96
CA ASP A 27 -25.11 -18.80 -4.22
C ASP A 27 -23.59 -18.61 -4.28
N ILE A 28 -23.10 -17.42 -3.90
CA ILE A 28 -21.66 -17.14 -3.78
C ILE A 28 -21.03 -18.08 -2.76
N LEU A 29 -21.61 -18.22 -1.57
CA LEU A 29 -21.05 -19.03 -0.48
C LEU A 29 -20.97 -20.53 -0.82
N ILE A 30 -21.99 -21.07 -1.49
CA ILE A 30 -22.03 -22.49 -1.88
C ILE A 30 -20.92 -22.82 -2.86
N HIS A 31 -20.68 -21.95 -3.83
CA HIS A 31 -19.74 -22.21 -4.92
C HIS A 31 -18.32 -21.71 -4.64
N MET A 32 -18.17 -20.73 -3.72
CA MET A 32 -16.91 -20.04 -3.44
C MET A 32 -16.69 -19.87 -1.93
N ARG A 33 -16.53 -20.99 -1.22
CA ARG A 33 -16.39 -21.03 0.25
C ARG A 33 -15.24 -20.20 0.79
N PHE A 34 -14.21 -19.95 0.00
CA PHE A 34 -13.08 -19.12 0.37
C PHE A 34 -13.46 -17.62 0.59
N PHE A 35 -14.69 -17.22 0.22
CA PHE A 35 -15.23 -15.89 0.53
C PHE A 35 -16.10 -15.84 1.79
N ASP A 36 -16.20 -16.89 2.58
CA ASP A 36 -17.10 -16.96 3.75
C ASP A 36 -16.90 -15.82 4.74
N VAL A 37 -15.64 -15.53 5.10
CA VAL A 37 -15.28 -14.45 6.04
C VAL A 37 -15.57 -13.08 5.44
N ALA A 38 -15.32 -12.89 4.14
CA ALA A 38 -15.56 -11.64 3.45
C ALA A 38 -17.08 -11.35 3.34
N LEU A 39 -17.89 -12.36 3.00
CA LEU A 39 -19.35 -12.25 2.98
C LEU A 39 -19.93 -12.00 4.38
N ALA A 40 -19.39 -12.67 5.41
CA ALA A 40 -19.79 -12.45 6.80
C ALA A 40 -19.53 -11.01 7.27
N ARG A 41 -18.50 -10.36 6.73
CA ARG A 41 -18.19 -8.96 7.04
C ARG A 41 -19.17 -7.98 6.40
N LEU A 42 -19.63 -8.24 5.17
CA LEU A 42 -20.51 -7.36 4.39
C LEU A 42 -21.99 -7.77 4.54
N GLN A 43 -22.56 -7.62 5.74
CA GLN A 43 -23.97 -7.93 5.95
C GLN A 43 -24.88 -7.00 5.12
N PRO A 44 -25.93 -7.54 4.45
CA PRO A 44 -26.84 -6.75 3.65
C PRO A 44 -27.71 -5.82 4.51
N VAL A 45 -27.71 -4.52 4.17
CA VAL A 45 -28.50 -3.47 4.83
C VAL A 45 -29.34 -2.72 3.81
N ALA A 46 -30.66 -2.76 3.98
CA ALA A 46 -31.57 -2.05 3.09
C ALA A 46 -31.47 -0.52 3.30
N ARG A 47 -31.26 0.23 2.21
CA ARG A 47 -31.16 1.69 2.19
C ARG A 47 -31.94 2.26 1.00
N SER A 48 -33.18 2.63 1.24
CA SER A 48 -34.05 3.21 0.19
C SER A 48 -33.47 4.51 -0.34
N GLY A 49 -33.56 4.72 -1.66
CA GLY A 49 -33.09 5.91 -2.34
C GLY A 49 -31.62 5.85 -2.77
N LEU A 50 -30.89 4.78 -2.47
CA LEU A 50 -29.51 4.55 -2.93
C LEU A 50 -29.41 4.34 -4.46
N ARG A 51 -30.48 3.81 -5.08
CA ARG A 51 -30.61 3.48 -6.51
C ARG A 51 -29.57 2.48 -7.03
N GLY A 52 -29.05 1.63 -6.16
CA GLY A 52 -28.04 0.62 -6.50
C GLY A 52 -27.66 -0.26 -5.33
N ILE A 53 -26.50 -0.87 -5.46
CA ILE A 53 -25.78 -1.57 -4.39
C ILE A 53 -24.49 -0.78 -4.15
N ALA A 54 -24.04 -0.66 -2.91
CA ALA A 54 -22.83 0.06 -2.53
C ALA A 54 -22.24 -0.50 -1.24
N THR A 55 -20.97 -0.20 -0.97
CA THR A 55 -20.31 -0.53 0.30
C THR A 55 -19.40 0.60 0.77
N ASP A 56 -19.28 0.71 2.08
CA ASP A 56 -18.24 1.50 2.77
C ASP A 56 -17.15 0.61 3.39
N GLY A 57 -17.12 -0.67 3.03
CA GLY A 57 -16.23 -1.69 3.60
C GLY A 57 -16.73 -2.28 4.92
N THR A 58 -17.86 -1.82 5.47
CA THR A 58 -18.44 -2.33 6.72
C THR A 58 -19.72 -3.13 6.51
N ALA A 59 -20.53 -2.77 5.52
CA ALA A 59 -21.78 -3.42 5.16
C ALA A 59 -22.03 -3.35 3.65
N CYS A 60 -22.95 -4.19 3.18
CA CYS A 60 -23.52 -4.12 1.84
C CYS A 60 -24.84 -3.34 1.88
N TYR A 61 -24.82 -2.11 1.41
CA TYR A 61 -26.03 -1.29 1.32
C TYR A 61 -26.73 -1.54 -0.01
N TYR A 62 -28.05 -1.75 0.02
CA TYR A 62 -28.82 -1.95 -1.20
C TYR A 62 -30.15 -1.23 -1.20
N ASP A 63 -30.59 -0.77 -2.36
CA ASP A 63 -31.94 -0.24 -2.55
C ASP A 63 -32.91 -1.39 -2.88
N PRO A 64 -33.95 -1.64 -2.05
CA PRO A 64 -34.89 -2.72 -2.28
C PRO A 64 -35.57 -2.67 -3.65
N MET A 65 -35.93 -1.47 -4.13
CA MET A 65 -36.58 -1.32 -5.44
C MET A 65 -35.62 -1.67 -6.58
N TYR A 66 -34.36 -1.20 -6.49
CA TYR A 66 -33.31 -1.50 -7.47
C TYR A 66 -33.06 -3.01 -7.55
N VAL A 67 -32.87 -3.68 -6.42
CA VAL A 67 -32.62 -5.12 -6.35
C VAL A 67 -33.77 -5.91 -7.03
N LEU A 68 -35.00 -5.58 -6.75
CA LEU A 68 -36.15 -6.27 -7.36
C LEU A 68 -36.28 -5.99 -8.87
N GLN A 69 -35.93 -4.78 -9.33
CA GLN A 69 -35.93 -4.43 -10.75
C GLN A 69 -34.82 -5.22 -11.50
N CYS A 70 -33.58 -5.25 -10.94
CA CYS A 70 -32.49 -6.02 -11.48
C CYS A 70 -32.80 -7.51 -11.56
N TYR A 71 -33.29 -8.11 -10.45
CA TYR A 71 -33.63 -9.52 -10.40
C TYR A 71 -34.71 -9.90 -11.42
N ARG A 72 -35.71 -9.03 -11.63
CA ARG A 72 -36.76 -9.25 -12.63
C ARG A 72 -36.24 -9.15 -14.06
N LYS A 73 -35.32 -8.25 -14.30
CA LYS A 73 -34.71 -8.02 -15.63
C LYS A 73 -33.76 -9.14 -16.01
N GLU A 74 -32.87 -9.47 -15.10
CA GLU A 74 -31.81 -10.46 -15.28
C GLU A 74 -31.43 -11.02 -13.91
N SER A 75 -31.84 -12.25 -13.61
CA SER A 75 -31.74 -12.82 -12.25
C SER A 75 -30.31 -12.89 -11.72
N GLY A 76 -29.32 -13.09 -12.59
CA GLY A 76 -27.91 -13.14 -12.24
C GLY A 76 -27.30 -11.77 -11.83
N MET A 77 -27.96 -10.65 -12.18
CA MET A 77 -27.42 -9.31 -11.95
C MET A 77 -27.16 -9.03 -10.46
N VAL A 78 -28.06 -9.43 -9.57
CA VAL A 78 -27.92 -9.16 -8.13
C VAL A 78 -26.74 -9.97 -7.55
N THR A 79 -26.63 -11.25 -7.90
CA THR A 79 -25.49 -12.09 -7.49
C THR A 79 -24.18 -11.52 -8.04
N ARG A 80 -24.17 -11.06 -9.31
CA ARG A 80 -23.00 -10.43 -9.94
C ARG A 80 -22.61 -9.14 -9.21
N SER A 81 -23.56 -8.25 -8.89
CA SER A 81 -23.28 -7.02 -8.15
C SER A 81 -22.75 -7.28 -6.74
N CYS A 82 -23.31 -8.29 -6.04
CA CYS A 82 -22.78 -8.69 -4.72
C CYS A 82 -21.35 -9.23 -4.82
N LEU A 83 -21.05 -10.06 -5.81
CA LEU A 83 -19.71 -10.59 -6.04
C LEU A 83 -18.72 -9.48 -6.43
N HIS A 84 -19.14 -8.58 -7.33
CA HIS A 84 -18.37 -7.42 -7.77
C HIS A 84 -17.96 -6.53 -6.59
N MET A 85 -18.94 -6.08 -5.80
CA MET A 85 -18.71 -5.28 -4.60
C MET A 85 -17.79 -6.00 -3.57
N LEU A 86 -17.99 -7.30 -3.37
CA LEU A 86 -17.16 -8.12 -2.49
C LEU A 86 -15.69 -8.10 -2.95
N LEU A 87 -15.45 -8.27 -4.25
CA LEU A 87 -14.12 -8.27 -4.84
C LEU A 87 -13.44 -6.92 -4.71
N HIS A 88 -14.16 -5.79 -4.83
CA HIS A 88 -13.59 -4.47 -4.56
C HIS A 88 -13.02 -4.38 -3.14
N CYS A 89 -13.73 -4.88 -2.13
CA CYS A 89 -13.23 -4.89 -0.77
C CYS A 89 -12.04 -5.85 -0.58
N VAL A 90 -12.10 -7.04 -1.19
CA VAL A 90 -11.04 -8.05 -1.12
C VAL A 90 -9.75 -7.59 -1.79
N PHE A 91 -9.86 -6.77 -2.85
CA PHE A 91 -8.71 -6.21 -3.57
C PHE A 91 -8.33 -4.79 -3.10
N PHE A 92 -8.96 -4.26 -2.05
CA PHE A 92 -8.66 -2.94 -1.48
C PHE A 92 -8.97 -1.74 -2.38
N HIS A 93 -9.75 -1.89 -3.44
CA HIS A 93 -10.02 -0.80 -4.37
C HIS A 93 -10.69 0.40 -3.69
N ASN A 94 -11.64 0.15 -2.78
CA ASN A 94 -12.34 1.16 -2.00
C ASN A 94 -11.43 1.96 -1.04
N PHE A 95 -10.26 1.44 -0.66
CA PHE A 95 -9.30 2.11 0.23
C PHE A 95 -8.26 2.97 -0.51
N GLN A 96 -8.25 2.91 -1.84
CA GLN A 96 -7.42 3.77 -2.69
C GLN A 96 -8.17 5.03 -3.15
N TYR A 97 -9.48 5.10 -2.92
CA TYR A 97 -10.30 6.23 -3.33
C TYR A 97 -9.82 7.54 -2.69
N GLY A 98 -9.74 8.61 -3.49
CA GLY A 98 -9.22 9.91 -3.07
C GLY A 98 -7.70 10.07 -3.10
N LYS A 99 -6.94 8.98 -3.30
CA LYS A 99 -5.49 9.02 -3.53
C LYS A 99 -5.12 9.05 -5.02
N LEU A 100 -6.05 8.63 -5.87
CA LEU A 100 -5.90 8.49 -7.32
C LEU A 100 -6.97 9.31 -8.05
N GLU A 101 -6.80 9.54 -9.36
CA GLU A 101 -7.84 10.17 -10.18
C GLU A 101 -9.08 9.28 -10.26
N GLY A 102 -10.19 9.74 -9.63
CA GLY A 102 -11.39 8.94 -9.42
C GLY A 102 -11.93 8.25 -10.67
N ASP A 103 -12.15 9.02 -11.76
CA ASP A 103 -12.77 8.49 -12.98
C ASP A 103 -11.96 7.36 -13.65
N ASN A 104 -10.64 7.45 -13.64
CA ASN A 104 -9.77 6.42 -14.19
C ASN A 104 -9.66 5.22 -13.25
N TRP A 105 -9.65 5.48 -11.94
CA TRP A 105 -9.58 4.44 -10.94
C TRP A 105 -10.87 3.63 -10.88
N ASP A 106 -12.03 4.28 -10.87
CA ASP A 106 -13.34 3.62 -10.84
C ASP A 106 -13.49 2.67 -12.03
N LEU A 107 -13.21 3.14 -13.25
CA LEU A 107 -13.30 2.30 -14.43
C LEU A 107 -12.29 1.14 -14.42
N ALA A 108 -11.04 1.39 -14.02
CA ALA A 108 -9.99 0.38 -13.94
C ALA A 108 -10.34 -0.71 -12.92
N SER A 109 -10.84 -0.32 -11.75
CA SER A 109 -11.24 -1.24 -10.69
C SER A 109 -12.46 -2.07 -11.08
N ASP A 110 -13.48 -1.48 -11.73
CA ASP A 110 -14.65 -2.18 -12.24
C ASP A 110 -14.28 -3.26 -13.28
N ILE A 111 -13.40 -2.91 -14.23
CA ILE A 111 -12.94 -3.86 -15.25
C ILE A 111 -12.12 -4.98 -14.63
N ALA A 112 -11.25 -4.69 -13.68
CA ALA A 112 -10.44 -5.69 -13.00
C ALA A 112 -11.32 -6.71 -12.25
N VAL A 113 -12.28 -6.21 -11.47
CA VAL A 113 -13.22 -7.04 -10.71
C VAL A 113 -14.11 -7.87 -11.64
N GLU A 114 -14.62 -7.27 -12.71
CA GLU A 114 -15.45 -7.98 -13.67
C GLU A 114 -14.64 -9.05 -14.44
N GLY A 115 -13.36 -8.81 -14.73
CA GLY A 115 -12.45 -9.80 -15.29
C GLY A 115 -12.34 -11.03 -14.40
N VAL A 116 -12.14 -10.83 -13.10
CA VAL A 116 -12.11 -11.92 -12.10
C VAL A 116 -13.47 -12.60 -11.96
N ALA A 117 -14.58 -11.85 -11.96
CA ALA A 117 -15.91 -12.41 -11.85
C ALA A 117 -16.26 -13.31 -13.07
N LEU A 118 -15.79 -12.96 -14.27
CA LEU A 118 -15.89 -13.78 -15.47
C LEU A 118 -15.02 -15.05 -15.36
N GLU A 119 -13.80 -14.95 -14.84
CA GLU A 119 -12.90 -16.08 -14.59
C GLU A 119 -13.51 -17.08 -13.59
N LEU A 120 -14.13 -16.58 -12.51
CA LEU A 120 -14.81 -17.38 -11.50
C LEU A 120 -16.00 -18.18 -12.08
N GLY A 121 -16.65 -17.67 -13.12
CA GLY A 121 -17.66 -18.38 -13.88
C GLY A 121 -18.86 -18.88 -13.06
N LEU A 122 -19.32 -18.10 -12.06
CA LEU A 122 -20.46 -18.46 -11.24
C LEU A 122 -21.75 -18.42 -12.07
N ALA A 123 -22.39 -19.58 -12.26
CA ALA A 123 -23.59 -19.71 -13.10
C ALA A 123 -24.73 -18.77 -12.67
N GLY A 124 -24.95 -18.62 -11.36
CA GLY A 124 -25.98 -17.72 -10.82
C GLY A 124 -25.66 -16.24 -10.93
N ALA A 125 -24.43 -15.87 -11.36
CA ALA A 125 -24.00 -14.51 -11.63
C ALA A 125 -23.77 -14.23 -13.13
N SER A 126 -24.17 -15.15 -14.03
CA SER A 126 -23.98 -15.00 -15.46
C SER A 126 -24.91 -13.94 -16.06
N LEU A 127 -24.39 -13.12 -16.98
CA LEU A 127 -25.10 -12.03 -17.63
C LEU A 127 -25.10 -12.17 -19.16
N ASP A 128 -26.12 -11.63 -19.80
CA ASP A 128 -26.29 -11.67 -21.27
C ASP A 128 -25.06 -11.08 -22.02
N LYS A 129 -24.40 -10.08 -21.41
CA LYS A 129 -23.26 -9.38 -22.00
C LYS A 129 -21.89 -9.97 -21.62
N ASP A 130 -21.84 -11.11 -20.92
CA ASP A 130 -20.57 -11.71 -20.46
C ASP A 130 -19.62 -12.03 -21.62
N ARG A 131 -20.15 -12.42 -22.79
CA ARG A 131 -19.32 -12.68 -23.99
C ARG A 131 -18.67 -11.42 -24.55
N GLU A 132 -19.36 -10.28 -24.49
CA GLU A 132 -18.83 -8.97 -24.88
C GLU A 132 -17.78 -8.53 -23.86
N ALA A 133 -18.12 -8.56 -22.58
CA ALA A 133 -17.23 -8.20 -21.49
C ALA A 133 -15.93 -9.02 -21.52
N ALA A 134 -16.01 -10.35 -21.72
CA ALA A 134 -14.84 -11.23 -21.80
C ALA A 134 -13.89 -10.85 -22.96
N ARG A 135 -14.44 -10.46 -24.14
CA ARG A 135 -13.60 -10.02 -25.27
C ARG A 135 -12.87 -8.71 -24.96
N VAL A 136 -13.55 -7.76 -24.31
CA VAL A 136 -12.96 -6.49 -23.91
C VAL A 136 -11.88 -6.70 -22.86
N VAL A 137 -12.17 -7.48 -21.82
CA VAL A 137 -11.20 -7.84 -20.77
C VAL A 137 -9.96 -8.50 -21.38
N GLN A 138 -10.12 -9.45 -22.30
CA GLN A 138 -9.00 -10.10 -22.95
C GLN A 138 -8.13 -9.12 -23.75
N GLY A 139 -8.74 -8.18 -24.50
CA GLY A 139 -8.00 -7.16 -25.23
C GLY A 139 -7.23 -6.20 -24.32
N LEU A 140 -7.85 -5.76 -23.24
CA LEU A 140 -7.19 -4.90 -22.25
C LEU A 140 -6.08 -5.63 -21.49
N LYS A 141 -6.27 -6.92 -21.17
CA LYS A 141 -5.25 -7.77 -20.55
C LYS A 141 -3.97 -7.87 -21.37
N GLU A 142 -4.11 -7.98 -22.70
CA GLU A 142 -2.98 -8.01 -23.62
C GLU A 142 -2.29 -6.64 -23.72
N GLN A 143 -3.06 -5.54 -23.75
CA GLN A 143 -2.54 -4.18 -23.88
C GLN A 143 -1.89 -3.67 -22.59
N ALA A 144 -2.49 -3.92 -21.43
CA ALA A 144 -2.00 -3.48 -20.13
C ALA A 144 -1.03 -4.47 -19.47
N GLY A 145 -0.78 -5.64 -20.08
CA GLY A 145 0.06 -6.69 -19.53
C GLY A 145 -0.52 -7.40 -18.30
N GLY A 146 -1.84 -7.28 -18.09
CA GLY A 146 -2.58 -7.92 -16.99
C GLY A 146 -3.90 -7.22 -16.70
N ILE A 147 -4.70 -7.79 -15.78
CA ILE A 147 -6.05 -7.31 -15.47
C ILE A 147 -6.19 -6.91 -13.98
N THR A 148 -5.16 -6.34 -13.37
CA THR A 148 -5.30 -5.70 -12.05
C THR A 148 -5.73 -4.23 -12.21
N ALA A 149 -6.39 -3.67 -11.19
CA ALA A 149 -6.86 -2.28 -11.24
C ALA A 149 -5.70 -1.29 -11.44
N GLU A 150 -4.55 -1.53 -10.78
CA GLU A 150 -3.36 -0.69 -10.87
C GLU A 150 -2.75 -0.69 -12.29
N ARG A 151 -2.72 -1.86 -12.96
CA ARG A 151 -2.20 -1.96 -14.34
C ARG A 151 -3.11 -1.25 -15.34
N LEU A 152 -4.42 -1.45 -15.21
CA LEU A 152 -5.41 -0.79 -16.03
C LEU A 152 -5.41 0.73 -15.81
N TYR A 153 -5.31 1.17 -14.56
CA TYR A 153 -5.22 2.59 -14.22
C TYR A 153 -4.00 3.26 -14.88
N ARG A 154 -2.81 2.64 -14.76
CA ARG A 154 -1.59 3.11 -15.45
C ARG A 154 -1.76 3.14 -16.97
N TYR A 155 -2.34 2.09 -17.52
CA TYR A 155 -2.61 2.04 -18.95
C TYR A 155 -3.54 3.18 -19.42
N PHE A 156 -4.63 3.45 -18.69
CA PHE A 156 -5.56 4.54 -19.03
C PHE A 156 -4.97 5.94 -18.84
N ARG A 157 -3.98 6.09 -18.00
CA ARG A 157 -3.21 7.35 -17.89
C ARG A 157 -2.26 7.54 -19.06
N GLN A 158 -1.59 6.47 -19.50
CA GLN A 158 -0.67 6.52 -20.63
C GLN A 158 -1.41 6.62 -21.98
N VAL A 159 -2.55 5.96 -22.09
CA VAL A 159 -3.40 5.92 -23.28
C VAL A 159 -4.81 6.38 -22.90
N PRO A 160 -5.07 7.71 -22.89
CA PRO A 160 -6.36 8.24 -22.50
C PRO A 160 -7.49 7.72 -23.39
N LEU A 161 -8.56 7.24 -22.76
CA LEU A 161 -9.74 6.72 -23.46
C LEU A 161 -10.57 7.88 -24.02
N PRO A 162 -11.05 7.78 -25.30
CA PRO A 162 -12.06 8.68 -25.83
C PRO A 162 -13.33 8.66 -24.97
N GLY A 163 -14.02 9.80 -24.82
CA GLY A 163 -15.20 9.91 -23.97
C GLY A 163 -16.29 8.88 -24.27
N GLU A 164 -16.58 8.63 -25.56
CA GLU A 164 -17.56 7.61 -25.98
C GLU A 164 -17.15 6.18 -25.55
N GLU A 165 -15.87 5.86 -25.67
CA GLU A 165 -15.37 4.55 -25.27
C GLU A 165 -15.39 4.38 -23.75
N ARG A 166 -15.03 5.42 -23.00
CA ARG A 166 -15.14 5.45 -21.54
C ARG A 166 -16.57 5.21 -21.08
N GLU A 167 -17.54 5.90 -21.69
CA GLU A 167 -18.96 5.73 -21.37
C GLU A 167 -19.44 4.31 -21.70
N ARG A 168 -19.05 3.77 -22.85
CA ARG A 168 -19.36 2.40 -23.27
C ARG A 168 -18.83 1.36 -22.29
N LEU A 169 -17.56 1.50 -21.87
CA LEU A 169 -16.94 0.61 -20.89
C LEU A 169 -17.59 0.74 -19.51
N GLY A 170 -17.88 1.96 -19.07
CA GLY A 170 -18.62 2.19 -17.84
C GLY A 170 -19.97 1.49 -17.85
N GLN A 171 -20.77 1.62 -18.93
CA GLN A 171 -22.06 0.91 -19.04
C GLN A 171 -21.94 -0.62 -19.10
N LEU A 172 -20.79 -1.14 -19.60
CA LEU A 172 -20.54 -2.58 -19.69
C LEU A 172 -20.12 -3.18 -18.34
N PHE A 173 -19.33 -2.48 -17.56
CA PHE A 173 -18.68 -3.00 -16.36
C PHE A 173 -19.25 -2.52 -15.03
N PHE A 174 -19.98 -1.42 -14.99
CA PHE A 174 -20.59 -0.88 -13.77
C PHE A 174 -21.60 -1.84 -13.14
N ARG A 175 -21.45 -2.14 -11.83
CA ARG A 175 -22.32 -3.05 -11.09
C ARG A 175 -22.74 -2.52 -9.72
N ASP A 176 -21.97 -1.59 -9.13
CA ASP A 176 -22.22 -1.01 -7.82
C ASP A 176 -21.90 0.50 -7.80
N ILE A 177 -22.15 1.15 -6.69
CA ILE A 177 -22.01 2.59 -6.53
C ILE A 177 -20.82 2.88 -5.61
N HIS A 178 -19.84 3.62 -6.07
CA HIS A 178 -18.61 3.95 -5.35
C HIS A 178 -18.70 5.17 -4.44
N THR A 179 -19.84 5.86 -4.39
CA THR A 179 -20.02 7.10 -3.60
C THR A 179 -19.81 6.94 -2.09
N LEU A 180 -19.82 5.70 -1.58
CA LEU A 180 -19.56 5.40 -0.17
C LEU A 180 -18.09 5.04 0.12
N TRP A 181 -17.20 5.08 -0.86
CA TRP A 181 -15.77 4.81 -0.70
C TRP A 181 -14.99 5.97 -0.06
N VAL A 182 -15.68 7.03 0.31
CA VAL A 182 -15.06 8.23 0.94
C VAL A 182 -14.47 7.87 2.30
N PRO A 183 -13.23 8.30 2.61
CA PRO A 183 -12.60 8.04 3.89
C PRO A 183 -13.42 8.59 5.06
N THR A 184 -13.86 7.72 5.94
CA THR A 184 -14.45 8.07 7.24
C THR A 184 -13.43 7.83 8.34
N GLY A 185 -13.57 8.47 9.51
CA GLY A 185 -12.59 8.40 10.60
C GLY A 185 -12.30 6.99 11.20
N GLN A 186 -12.89 5.92 10.67
CA GLN A 186 -12.62 4.52 11.03
C GLN A 186 -11.92 3.73 9.92
N LEU A 187 -11.41 4.42 8.89
CA LEU A 187 -10.85 3.81 7.70
C LEU A 187 -9.70 2.82 8.00
N GLU A 188 -8.78 3.21 8.88
CA GLU A 188 -7.61 2.39 9.20
C GLU A 188 -7.97 1.03 9.83
N VAL A 189 -8.90 1.04 10.79
CA VAL A 189 -9.37 -0.20 11.44
C VAL A 189 -10.07 -1.11 10.43
N THR A 190 -10.88 -0.54 9.54
CA THR A 190 -11.59 -1.30 8.50
C THR A 190 -10.61 -1.86 7.47
N GLN A 191 -9.62 -1.08 7.05
CA GLN A 191 -8.57 -1.50 6.12
C GLN A 191 -7.75 -2.67 6.68
N GLU A 192 -7.33 -2.58 7.95
CA GLU A 192 -6.57 -3.65 8.58
C GLU A 192 -7.37 -4.96 8.73
N GLN A 193 -8.67 -4.84 9.01
CA GLN A 193 -9.57 -6.01 9.04
C GLN A 193 -9.67 -6.67 7.65
N TRP A 194 -9.81 -5.86 6.58
CA TRP A 194 -9.85 -6.38 5.23
C TRP A 194 -8.52 -7.00 4.80
N LYS A 195 -7.37 -6.46 5.24
CA LYS A 195 -6.06 -7.08 5.01
C LYS A 195 -6.02 -8.52 5.54
N LYS A 196 -6.49 -8.74 6.76
CA LYS A 196 -6.59 -10.08 7.36
C LYS A 196 -7.56 -10.99 6.60
N ILE A 197 -8.69 -10.45 6.15
CA ILE A 197 -9.68 -11.18 5.35
C ILE A 197 -9.07 -11.60 4.02
N SER A 198 -8.42 -10.69 3.28
CA SER A 198 -7.81 -10.97 1.97
C SER A 198 -6.67 -11.99 2.07
N GLN A 199 -5.85 -11.90 3.12
CA GLN A 199 -4.82 -12.91 3.41
C GLN A 199 -5.44 -14.30 3.65
N ARG A 200 -6.55 -14.36 4.38
CA ARG A 200 -7.27 -15.61 4.59
C ARG A 200 -7.89 -16.14 3.31
N VAL A 201 -8.57 -15.29 2.51
CA VAL A 201 -9.09 -15.67 1.19
C VAL A 201 -7.98 -16.25 0.31
N LYS A 202 -6.79 -15.62 0.29
CA LYS A 202 -5.62 -16.11 -0.45
C LYS A 202 -5.14 -17.47 0.03
N ALA A 203 -5.13 -17.71 1.35
CA ALA A 203 -4.73 -18.99 1.93
C ALA A 203 -5.74 -20.10 1.60
N ASP A 204 -7.04 -19.81 1.75
CA ASP A 204 -8.12 -20.74 1.48
C ASP A 204 -8.22 -21.07 -0.03
N LEU A 205 -7.99 -20.07 -0.90
CA LEU A 205 -7.92 -20.24 -2.35
C LEU A 205 -6.84 -21.24 -2.77
N LYS A 206 -5.65 -21.19 -2.17
CA LYS A 206 -4.57 -22.16 -2.46
C LYS A 206 -4.98 -23.61 -2.19
N SER A 207 -5.86 -23.83 -1.22
CA SER A 207 -6.42 -25.15 -0.92
C SER A 207 -7.51 -25.53 -1.93
N PHE A 208 -8.25 -24.55 -2.43
CA PHE A 208 -9.32 -24.72 -3.40
C PHE A 208 -8.81 -24.87 -4.85
N SER A 209 -7.79 -24.08 -5.24
CA SER A 209 -7.21 -24.06 -6.60
C SER A 209 -6.48 -25.36 -6.97
N ARG A 210 -6.03 -26.15 -5.99
CA ARG A 210 -5.51 -27.51 -6.24
C ARG A 210 -6.54 -28.44 -6.91
N ALA A 211 -7.82 -28.10 -6.86
CA ALA A 211 -8.91 -28.83 -7.45
C ALA A 211 -9.47 -28.17 -8.74
N ARG A 212 -9.02 -26.98 -9.11
CA ARG A 212 -9.55 -26.19 -10.24
C ARG A 212 -8.43 -25.38 -10.88
N ASP A 213 -8.05 -25.73 -12.11
CA ASP A 213 -7.18 -24.89 -12.94
C ASP A 213 -7.95 -23.67 -13.42
N GLY A 214 -7.32 -22.49 -13.45
CA GLY A 214 -7.85 -21.32 -14.15
C GLY A 214 -8.35 -20.15 -13.27
N LEU A 215 -7.70 -19.88 -12.12
CA LEU A 215 -7.99 -18.72 -11.26
C LEU A 215 -6.80 -17.72 -11.19
N ALA A 216 -6.10 -17.58 -12.33
CA ALA A 216 -4.86 -16.81 -12.39
C ALA A 216 -5.06 -15.31 -12.18
N ASP A 217 -6.17 -14.76 -12.64
CA ASP A 217 -6.46 -13.33 -12.48
C ASP A 217 -6.92 -13.02 -11.04
N LEU A 218 -7.70 -13.91 -10.41
CA LEU A 218 -8.01 -13.82 -8.99
C LEU A 218 -6.75 -13.89 -8.13
N GLU A 219 -5.85 -14.84 -8.40
CA GLU A 219 -4.59 -14.96 -7.66
C GLU A 219 -3.73 -13.71 -7.79
N LYS A 220 -3.59 -13.16 -8.99
CA LYS A 220 -2.81 -11.92 -9.22
C LYS A 220 -3.40 -10.71 -8.52
N ASN A 221 -4.72 -10.51 -8.56
CA ASN A 221 -5.37 -9.42 -7.83
C ASN A 221 -5.23 -9.59 -6.32
N LEU A 222 -5.33 -10.81 -5.78
CA LEU A 222 -5.07 -11.10 -4.37
C LEU A 222 -3.60 -10.88 -4.00
N GLU A 223 -2.66 -11.23 -4.88
CA GLU A 223 -1.24 -10.97 -4.67
C GLU A 223 -0.97 -9.46 -4.59
N GLU A 224 -1.54 -8.69 -5.49
CA GLU A 224 -1.41 -7.24 -5.49
C GLU A 224 -2.03 -6.63 -4.21
N ALA A 225 -3.26 -7.03 -3.86
CA ALA A 225 -3.96 -6.54 -2.68
C ALA A 225 -3.30 -6.93 -1.35
N THR A 226 -2.73 -8.14 -1.27
CA THR A 226 -2.06 -8.64 -0.04
C THR A 226 -0.56 -8.40 -0.02
N ARG A 227 -0.05 -7.69 -1.02
CA ARG A 227 1.34 -7.26 -1.06
C ARG A 227 1.60 -6.39 0.15
N ASP A 228 2.59 -6.73 0.94
CA ASP A 228 3.04 -5.87 2.02
C ASP A 228 3.68 -4.61 1.40
N ARG A 229 2.84 -3.62 1.13
CA ARG A 229 3.27 -2.26 0.84
C ARG A 229 3.70 -1.67 2.17
N TYR A 230 4.93 -1.87 2.54
CA TYR A 230 5.51 -1.07 3.61
C TYR A 230 5.64 0.35 3.06
N ASP A 231 4.95 1.30 3.65
CA ASP A 231 5.20 2.71 3.38
C ASP A 231 6.68 3.00 3.70
N TYR A 232 7.43 3.36 2.67
CA TYR A 232 8.84 3.68 2.80
C TYR A 232 9.07 4.75 3.89
N GLY A 233 8.16 5.73 3.96
CA GLY A 233 8.19 6.76 4.98
C GLY A 233 8.00 6.19 6.39
N GLU A 234 7.09 5.23 6.59
CA GLU A 234 6.90 4.59 7.88
C GLU A 234 8.13 3.78 8.30
N ILE A 235 8.72 3.03 7.36
CA ILE A 235 9.94 2.27 7.62
C ILE A 235 11.10 3.20 7.96
N LEU A 236 11.32 4.22 7.15
CA LEU A 236 12.39 5.20 7.40
C LEU A 236 12.18 5.90 8.76
N ARG A 237 10.93 6.20 9.12
CA ARG A 237 10.58 6.71 10.46
C ARG A 237 10.93 5.72 11.57
N ARG A 238 10.70 4.43 11.39
CA ARG A 238 11.09 3.40 12.39
C ARG A 238 12.59 3.38 12.60
N PHE A 239 13.40 3.48 11.54
CA PHE A 239 14.87 3.59 11.69
C PHE A 239 15.28 4.82 12.50
N THR A 240 14.52 5.91 12.43
CA THR A 240 14.83 7.15 13.15
C THR A 240 14.36 7.14 14.61
N VAL A 241 13.33 6.34 14.96
CA VAL A 241 12.75 6.27 16.32
C VAL A 241 13.44 5.22 17.21
N MET A 242 14.03 4.18 16.64
CA MET A 242 14.74 3.11 17.39
C MET A 242 16.01 3.57 18.12
N GLY A 243 16.29 4.87 18.21
CA GLY A 243 17.42 5.44 18.93
C GLY A 243 17.15 5.84 20.38
N GLU A 244 15.90 5.70 20.86
CA GLU A 244 15.57 5.94 22.27
C GLU A 244 15.70 4.63 23.07
N ASP A 245 16.89 4.34 23.58
CA ASP A 245 17.03 3.31 24.62
C ASP A 245 16.81 3.97 25.99
N MET A 246 15.99 3.35 26.82
CA MET A 246 15.98 3.70 28.25
C MET A 246 17.26 3.14 28.85
N LEU A 247 18.13 4.00 29.32
CA LEU A 247 19.29 3.60 30.10
C LEU A 247 18.90 3.51 31.57
N VAL A 248 19.29 2.40 32.16
CA VAL A 248 19.17 2.19 33.60
C VAL A 248 20.50 2.62 34.23
N ASN A 249 20.44 3.60 35.12
CA ASN A 249 21.61 3.99 35.88
C ASN A 249 21.71 3.07 37.12
N ASP A 250 22.67 2.17 37.09
CA ASP A 250 22.90 1.24 38.20
C ASP A 250 23.55 1.90 39.41
N GLU A 251 24.03 3.13 39.29
CA GLU A 251 24.67 3.90 40.37
C GLU A 251 23.71 4.80 41.15
N GLU A 252 22.54 5.11 40.55
CA GLU A 252 21.49 5.94 41.13
C GLU A 252 20.16 5.18 41.17
N PHE A 253 19.32 5.46 42.17
CA PHE A 253 18.00 4.87 42.29
C PHE A 253 16.91 5.93 42.27
N ASP A 254 15.70 5.55 41.88
CA ASP A 254 14.53 6.43 41.88
C ASP A 254 14.15 6.78 43.32
N TYR A 255 14.43 8.03 43.69
CA TYR A 255 14.18 8.54 45.04
C TYR A 255 12.68 8.58 45.38
N VAL A 256 11.80 8.72 44.40
CA VAL A 256 10.34 8.73 44.59
C VAL A 256 9.87 7.33 45.02
N TYR A 257 10.33 6.29 44.34
CA TYR A 257 10.05 4.89 44.73
C TYR A 257 10.66 4.52 46.08
N TYR A 258 11.86 4.98 46.34
CA TYR A 258 12.53 4.76 47.63
C TYR A 258 11.74 5.37 48.79
N MET A 259 11.32 6.65 48.68
CA MET A 259 10.52 7.34 49.69
C MET A 259 9.13 6.75 49.83
N TYR A 260 8.49 6.34 48.74
CA TYR A 260 7.20 5.64 48.76
C TYR A 260 7.27 4.34 49.53
N GLY A 261 8.35 3.55 49.37
CA GLY A 261 8.58 2.34 50.07
C GLY A 261 8.73 2.56 51.59
N LEU A 262 9.50 3.58 51.99
CA LEU A 262 9.66 3.91 53.42
C LEU A 262 8.36 4.41 54.06
N GLU A 263 7.57 5.24 53.36
CA GLU A 263 6.33 5.80 53.88
C GLU A 263 5.21 4.75 54.04
N HIS A 264 5.10 3.78 53.08
CA HIS A 264 3.99 2.83 53.07
C HIS A 264 4.32 1.47 53.70
N TYR A 265 5.58 1.10 53.67
CA TYR A 265 6.05 -0.23 54.17
C TYR A 265 7.02 -0.13 55.36
N GLY A 266 7.18 1.05 55.94
CA GLY A 266 8.00 1.27 57.14
C GLY A 266 9.50 1.21 56.80
N ASN A 267 10.17 0.14 57.20
CA ASN A 267 11.62 -0.01 56.98
C ASN A 267 12.00 -0.75 55.68
N LEU A 268 11.10 -0.84 54.72
CA LEU A 268 11.35 -1.51 53.45
C LEU A 268 11.46 -0.47 52.29
N PRO A 269 12.65 0.06 52.01
CA PRO A 269 12.83 0.93 50.86
C PRO A 269 12.66 0.12 49.56
N LEU A 270 11.90 0.65 48.63
CA LEU A 270 11.84 0.09 47.28
C LEU A 270 12.99 0.72 46.48
N VAL A 271 13.95 -0.09 46.09
CA VAL A 271 15.10 0.32 45.29
C VAL A 271 14.85 -0.07 43.87
N GLU A 272 14.62 0.92 43.00
CA GLU A 272 14.51 0.79 41.55
C GLU A 272 15.59 1.66 40.93
N PRO A 273 16.37 1.14 39.97
CA PRO A 273 17.36 1.95 39.28
C PRO A 273 16.70 3.16 38.60
N LEU A 274 17.39 4.29 38.56
CA LEU A 274 16.88 5.48 37.88
C LEU A 274 16.87 5.25 36.37
N GLU A 275 15.69 5.23 35.80
CA GLU A 275 15.50 5.21 34.35
C GLU A 275 15.51 6.66 33.81
N TYR A 276 16.41 6.95 32.90
CA TYR A 276 16.39 8.24 32.22
C TYR A 276 16.49 8.08 30.71
N LYS A 277 15.83 9.01 30.03
CA LYS A 277 15.80 9.06 28.58
C LYS A 277 17.08 9.74 28.10
N GLU A 278 18.00 8.97 27.53
CA GLU A 278 19.17 9.57 26.90
C GLU A 278 18.75 10.23 25.59
N SER A 279 18.77 11.56 25.56
CA SER A 279 18.12 12.37 24.53
C SER A 279 18.91 12.49 23.23
N GLU A 280 20.12 11.90 23.09
CA GLU A 280 20.98 12.26 21.98
C GLU A 280 21.88 11.15 21.44
N LYS A 281 21.35 9.97 21.09
CA LYS A 281 22.14 8.99 20.33
C LYS A 281 22.28 9.41 18.86
N VAL A 282 23.48 9.26 18.31
CA VAL A 282 23.74 9.43 16.89
C VAL A 282 22.87 8.44 16.08
N LYS A 283 22.12 8.94 15.12
CA LYS A 283 21.31 8.10 14.24
C LYS A 283 22.21 7.58 13.12
N GLU A 284 22.49 6.29 13.13
CA GLU A 284 23.43 5.65 12.23
C GLU A 284 22.73 4.68 11.28
N PHE A 285 22.83 4.93 9.98
CA PHE A 285 22.35 4.00 8.96
C PHE A 285 23.11 4.18 7.64
N VAL A 286 22.96 3.23 6.73
CA VAL A 286 23.57 3.24 5.42
C VAL A 286 22.50 3.30 4.34
N ILE A 287 22.67 4.16 3.35
CA ILE A 287 21.93 4.19 2.11
C ILE A 287 22.84 3.66 1.01
N ALA A 288 22.57 2.47 0.51
CA ALA A 288 23.27 1.91 -0.63
C ALA A 288 22.46 2.17 -1.92
N ILE A 289 23.13 2.57 -2.96
CA ILE A 289 22.54 2.90 -4.25
C ILE A 289 23.18 1.99 -5.30
N ASP A 290 22.33 1.20 -5.95
CA ASP A 290 22.73 0.47 -7.14
C ASP A 290 22.94 1.47 -8.29
N THR A 291 24.15 1.48 -8.80
CA THR A 291 24.56 2.32 -9.93
C THR A 291 24.86 1.48 -11.18
N SER A 292 24.30 0.28 -11.26
CA SER A 292 24.37 -0.54 -12.46
C SER A 292 23.71 0.14 -13.68
N ALA A 293 24.04 -0.34 -14.87
CA ALA A 293 23.59 0.27 -16.12
C ALA A 293 22.04 0.25 -16.30
N SER A 294 21.34 -0.63 -15.60
CA SER A 294 19.87 -0.74 -15.58
C SER A 294 19.18 0.31 -14.68
N CYS A 295 19.89 0.82 -13.65
CA CYS A 295 19.34 1.83 -12.76
C CYS A 295 19.32 3.22 -13.40
N ARG A 296 18.10 3.79 -13.57
CA ARG A 296 17.92 5.13 -14.16
C ARG A 296 18.34 6.22 -13.18
N GLY A 297 19.31 7.05 -13.56
CA GLY A 297 19.84 8.10 -12.68
C GLY A 297 18.82 9.15 -12.21
N ALA A 298 17.75 9.38 -12.97
CA ALA A 298 16.64 10.24 -12.57
C ALA A 298 15.88 9.66 -11.37
N LEU A 299 15.62 8.35 -11.36
CA LEU A 299 14.91 7.65 -10.29
C LEU A 299 15.73 7.57 -9.00
N VAL A 300 17.04 7.37 -9.12
CA VAL A 300 17.96 7.44 -7.96
C VAL A 300 17.90 8.82 -7.30
N LYS A 301 17.88 9.88 -8.11
CA LYS A 301 17.75 11.25 -7.57
C LYS A 301 16.40 11.48 -6.89
N ALA A 302 15.32 10.98 -7.47
CA ALA A 302 13.99 11.07 -6.90
C ALA A 302 13.90 10.30 -5.56
N PHE A 303 14.45 9.09 -5.49
CA PHE A 303 14.59 8.32 -4.24
C PHE A 303 15.35 9.09 -3.16
N LEU A 304 16.50 9.66 -3.51
CA LEU A 304 17.30 10.43 -2.55
C LEU A 304 16.57 11.68 -2.06
N ARG A 305 15.86 12.39 -2.96
CA ARG A 305 15.04 13.56 -2.58
C ARG A 305 13.92 13.18 -1.62
N ARG A 306 13.22 12.08 -1.91
CA ARG A 306 12.16 11.59 -1.03
C ARG A 306 12.71 11.18 0.33
N THR A 307 13.82 10.44 0.35
CA THR A 307 14.50 10.08 1.60
C THR A 307 14.86 11.32 2.41
N TYR A 308 15.45 12.32 1.77
CA TYR A 308 15.78 13.59 2.41
C TYR A 308 14.55 14.32 2.94
N SER A 309 13.46 14.41 2.15
CA SER A 309 12.21 15.04 2.57
C SER A 309 11.64 14.40 3.84
N ILE A 310 11.50 13.07 3.86
CA ILE A 310 10.98 12.33 5.01
C ILE A 310 11.84 12.53 6.26
N LEU A 311 13.16 12.59 6.09
CA LEU A 311 14.08 12.81 7.20
C LEU A 311 14.04 14.25 7.71
N LYS A 312 13.87 15.22 6.81
CA LYS A 312 13.82 16.66 7.13
C LYS A 312 12.56 17.04 7.89
N ASP A 313 11.44 16.39 7.63
CA ASP A 313 10.17 16.65 8.33
C ASP A 313 10.20 16.26 9.82
N ARG A 314 11.30 15.69 10.31
CA ARG A 314 11.49 15.34 11.71
C ARG A 314 12.30 16.39 12.45
N GLU A 315 11.69 16.93 13.50
CA GLU A 315 12.37 17.82 14.45
C GLU A 315 13.66 17.15 14.98
N ASN A 316 14.78 17.86 14.85
CA ASN A 316 16.10 17.44 15.34
C ASN A 316 16.67 16.14 14.71
N PHE A 317 16.16 15.68 13.54
CA PHE A 317 16.76 14.49 12.91
C PHE A 317 18.24 14.71 12.58
N PHE A 318 18.57 15.87 11.99
CA PHE A 318 19.93 16.20 11.55
C PHE A 318 20.85 16.75 12.66
N SER A 319 20.40 16.81 13.91
CA SER A 319 21.23 17.32 15.02
C SER A 319 22.43 16.41 15.34
N LYS A 320 22.22 15.08 15.22
CA LYS A 320 23.28 14.05 15.39
C LYS A 320 22.99 12.86 14.47
N ILE A 321 23.61 12.87 13.29
CA ILE A 321 23.50 11.78 12.32
C ILE A 321 24.88 11.32 11.87
N ASN A 322 24.95 10.03 11.52
CA ASN A 322 26.08 9.43 10.83
C ASN A 322 25.51 8.50 9.74
N VAL A 323 25.32 9.06 8.56
CA VAL A 323 24.72 8.37 7.42
C VAL A 323 25.78 8.22 6.32
N HIS A 324 25.98 7.00 5.85
CA HIS A 324 26.83 6.74 4.70
C HIS A 324 25.98 6.51 3.46
N ILE A 325 26.24 7.27 2.39
CA ILE A 325 25.65 7.04 1.07
C ILE A 325 26.67 6.34 0.20
N ILE A 326 26.46 5.04 -0.01
CA ILE A 326 27.38 4.15 -0.72
C ILE A 326 26.84 3.89 -2.12
N GLN A 327 27.62 4.22 -3.14
CA GLN A 327 27.31 3.87 -4.54
C GLN A 327 28.05 2.60 -4.92
N CYS A 328 27.35 1.63 -5.47
CA CYS A 328 27.90 0.33 -5.83
C CYS A 328 27.29 -0.20 -7.12
N ASP A 329 28.11 -0.77 -7.95
CA ASP A 329 27.74 -1.66 -9.05
C ASP A 329 28.26 -3.09 -8.76
N SER A 330 29.30 -3.56 -9.41
CA SER A 330 30.04 -4.78 -9.03
C SER A 330 31.10 -4.50 -7.94
N GLN A 331 31.35 -3.23 -7.61
CA GLN A 331 32.29 -2.77 -6.60
C GLN A 331 31.74 -1.50 -5.94
N VAL A 332 32.23 -1.17 -4.75
CA VAL A 332 31.96 0.14 -4.13
C VAL A 332 32.66 1.23 -4.91
N GLN A 333 31.88 2.11 -5.53
CA GLN A 333 32.38 3.19 -6.38
C GLN A 333 32.65 4.48 -5.61
N SER A 334 31.84 4.74 -4.59
CA SER A 334 32.05 5.87 -3.67
C SER A 334 31.28 5.66 -2.38
N ASP A 335 31.80 6.26 -1.31
CA ASP A 335 31.17 6.42 -0.03
C ASP A 335 31.18 7.91 0.33
N THR A 336 30.03 8.44 0.72
CA THR A 336 29.88 9.83 1.14
C THR A 336 29.24 9.86 2.52
N LYS A 337 30.02 10.31 3.50
CA LYS A 337 29.53 10.48 4.86
C LYS A 337 28.72 11.77 4.98
N ILE A 338 27.53 11.64 5.56
CA ILE A 338 26.59 12.74 5.84
C ILE A 338 26.49 12.89 7.35
N THR A 339 26.81 14.07 7.84
CA THR A 339 26.80 14.39 9.28
C THR A 339 25.81 15.49 9.63
N GLY A 340 25.13 16.06 8.66
CA GLY A 340 24.13 17.11 8.85
C GLY A 340 23.28 17.38 7.62
N ASP A 341 22.32 18.29 7.77
CA ASP A 341 21.35 18.66 6.72
C ASP A 341 22.05 19.20 5.46
N GLU A 342 23.01 20.12 5.64
CA GLU A 342 23.73 20.71 4.51
C GLU A 342 24.50 19.68 3.65
N ASP A 343 25.07 18.64 4.27
CA ASP A 343 25.81 17.61 3.56
C ASP A 343 24.86 16.78 2.70
N PHE A 344 23.68 16.43 3.25
CA PHE A 344 22.68 15.68 2.53
C PHE A 344 22.10 16.49 1.36
N GLU A 345 21.76 17.77 1.59
CA GLU A 345 21.25 18.66 0.55
C GLU A 345 22.27 18.85 -0.58
N LYS A 346 23.54 19.05 -0.24
CA LYS A 346 24.63 19.14 -1.22
C LYS A 346 24.75 17.86 -2.04
N PHE A 347 24.63 16.69 -1.39
CA PHE A 347 24.69 15.43 -2.10
C PHE A 347 23.50 15.22 -3.05
N VAL A 348 22.28 15.52 -2.62
CA VAL A 348 21.07 15.43 -3.46
C VAL A 348 21.16 16.37 -4.67
N LYS A 349 21.71 17.58 -4.49
CA LYS A 349 21.76 18.64 -5.51
C LYS A 349 22.93 18.45 -6.51
N TYR A 350 24.10 18.06 -6.02
CA TYR A 350 25.34 18.05 -6.78
C TYR A 350 26.01 16.68 -6.88
N GLY A 351 25.52 15.67 -6.17
CA GLY A 351 26.07 14.33 -6.17
C GLY A 351 26.06 13.72 -7.56
N LYS A 352 27.21 13.21 -8.00
CA LYS A 352 27.34 12.50 -9.27
C LYS A 352 27.25 11.00 -9.04
N LEU A 353 26.43 10.33 -9.82
CA LEU A 353 26.39 8.88 -9.85
C LEU A 353 27.66 8.35 -10.52
N LYS A 354 28.27 7.34 -9.91
CA LYS A 354 29.48 6.66 -10.37
C LYS A 354 29.21 5.17 -10.48
N GLY A 355 29.76 4.53 -11.49
CA GLY A 355 29.58 3.10 -11.76
C GLY A 355 29.13 2.87 -13.19
N PHE A 356 28.03 2.15 -13.41
CA PHE A 356 27.46 1.70 -14.69
C PHE A 356 27.95 0.31 -15.13
N GLY A 357 28.47 -0.50 -14.19
CA GLY A 357 28.87 -1.89 -14.41
C GLY A 357 27.75 -2.91 -14.18
N ALA A 358 28.15 -4.16 -13.95
CA ALA A 358 27.27 -5.24 -13.54
C ALA A 358 26.89 -5.11 -12.05
N THR A 359 25.79 -5.75 -11.62
CA THR A 359 25.28 -5.63 -10.25
C THR A 359 25.74 -6.78 -9.35
N ASP A 360 26.40 -6.44 -8.26
CA ASP A 360 26.69 -7.34 -7.14
C ASP A 360 26.48 -6.58 -5.82
N PHE A 361 25.57 -7.07 -4.99
CA PHE A 361 25.25 -6.40 -3.72
C PHE A 361 26.25 -6.71 -2.60
N ARG A 362 26.97 -7.83 -2.68
CA ARG A 362 27.90 -8.31 -1.64
C ARG A 362 28.99 -7.32 -1.25
N PRO A 363 29.60 -6.55 -2.19
CA PRO A 363 30.65 -5.59 -1.85
C PRO A 363 30.21 -4.51 -0.84
N VAL A 364 28.96 -4.06 -0.89
CA VAL A 364 28.43 -3.10 0.08
C VAL A 364 28.46 -3.68 1.48
N PHE A 365 27.97 -4.91 1.66
CA PHE A 365 27.95 -5.56 2.96
C PHE A 365 29.36 -5.79 3.52
N ALA A 366 30.29 -6.23 2.68
CA ALA A 366 31.69 -6.37 3.08
C ALA A 366 32.32 -5.01 3.47
N TYR A 367 31.96 -3.95 2.76
CA TYR A 367 32.43 -2.61 3.05
C TYR A 367 31.86 -2.05 4.37
N VAL A 368 30.57 -2.26 4.62
CA VAL A 368 29.93 -1.86 5.89
C VAL A 368 30.54 -2.61 7.08
N GLU A 369 30.83 -3.90 6.96
CA GLU A 369 31.51 -4.66 7.99
C GLU A 369 32.95 -4.12 8.25
N LYS A 370 33.65 -3.68 7.21
CA LYS A 370 34.95 -3.01 7.35
C LYS A 370 34.79 -1.68 8.11
N LEU A 371 33.81 -0.86 7.79
CA LEU A 371 33.56 0.41 8.47
C LEU A 371 33.21 0.17 9.96
N LYS A 372 32.40 -0.86 10.28
CA LYS A 372 32.14 -1.28 11.66
C LYS A 372 33.40 -1.67 12.40
N GLY A 373 34.24 -2.49 11.77
CA GLY A 373 35.56 -2.88 12.33
C GLY A 373 36.52 -1.72 12.54
N GLN A 374 36.34 -0.60 11.86
CA GLN A 374 37.10 0.64 12.03
C GLN A 374 36.53 1.57 13.11
N GLY A 375 35.39 1.22 13.70
CA GLY A 375 34.70 2.04 14.71
C GLY A 375 33.92 3.22 14.13
N GLU A 376 33.57 3.16 12.82
CA GLU A 376 32.83 4.23 12.15
C GLU A 376 31.38 4.31 12.64
N PHE A 377 30.83 3.18 13.10
CA PHE A 377 29.49 3.08 13.67
C PHE A 377 29.56 2.54 15.11
N GLU A 378 28.85 3.21 16.03
CA GLU A 378 28.64 2.72 17.39
C GLU A 378 27.42 1.79 17.46
N ASN A 379 26.35 2.15 16.73
CA ASN A 379 25.08 1.40 16.76
C ASN A 379 24.37 1.48 15.40
N LEU A 380 24.93 0.85 14.39
CA LEU A 380 24.37 0.81 13.05
C LEU A 380 22.96 0.17 13.09
N LYS A 381 21.91 0.94 12.81
CA LYS A 381 20.53 0.50 12.84
C LYS A 381 20.12 -0.31 11.61
N GLY A 382 20.59 0.09 10.44
CA GLY A 382 20.24 -0.62 9.24
C GLY A 382 20.84 -0.09 7.96
N LEU A 383 20.56 -0.82 6.89
CA LEU A 383 20.98 -0.53 5.53
C LEU A 383 19.75 -0.53 4.62
N ILE A 384 19.57 0.54 3.86
CA ILE A 384 18.56 0.64 2.81
C ILE A 384 19.27 0.54 1.47
N TYR A 385 18.95 -0.47 0.69
CA TYR A 385 19.53 -0.69 -0.63
C TYR A 385 18.53 -0.38 -1.73
N PHE A 386 18.74 0.68 -2.49
CA PHE A 386 17.96 1.03 -3.66
C PHE A 386 18.50 0.32 -4.90
N THR A 387 17.66 -0.50 -5.57
CA THR A 387 18.09 -1.34 -6.71
C THR A 387 16.89 -1.77 -7.56
N ASP A 388 17.16 -2.20 -8.80
CA ASP A 388 16.21 -2.93 -9.66
C ASP A 388 16.13 -4.43 -9.33
N GLY A 389 17.00 -4.93 -8.44
CA GLY A 389 16.97 -6.29 -7.91
C GLY A 389 17.74 -7.33 -8.71
N TYR A 390 18.33 -6.96 -9.85
CA TYR A 390 19.11 -7.89 -10.67
C TYR A 390 20.55 -7.95 -10.20
N GLY A 391 20.86 -8.78 -9.19
CA GLY A 391 22.19 -8.88 -8.64
C GLY A 391 22.40 -10.10 -7.75
N ILE A 392 23.62 -10.25 -7.25
CA ILE A 392 24.00 -11.32 -6.35
C ILE A 392 23.84 -10.86 -4.91
N TYR A 393 22.93 -11.50 -4.18
CA TYR A 393 22.67 -11.19 -2.77
C TYR A 393 23.67 -11.90 -1.84
N PRO A 394 23.96 -11.31 -0.65
CA PRO A 394 24.75 -11.99 0.37
C PRO A 394 23.98 -13.17 0.97
N GLU A 395 24.69 -14.27 1.22
CA GLU A 395 24.12 -15.47 1.84
C GLU A 395 23.89 -15.32 3.34
N ARG A 396 24.76 -14.53 4.02
CA ARG A 396 24.72 -14.35 5.47
C ARG A 396 23.89 -13.13 5.83
N MET A 397 23.03 -13.30 6.84
CA MET A 397 22.30 -12.22 7.47
C MET A 397 23.28 -11.34 8.28
N PRO A 398 23.30 -10.01 8.05
CA PRO A 398 24.06 -9.09 8.92
C PRO A 398 23.35 -8.90 10.27
N ASP A 399 24.03 -8.29 11.23
CA ASP A 399 23.52 -7.99 12.58
C ASP A 399 22.71 -6.68 12.64
N TYR A 400 22.51 -6.01 11.51
CA TYR A 400 21.66 -4.84 11.34
C TYR A 400 20.51 -5.13 10.37
N GLN A 401 19.47 -4.32 10.41
CA GLN A 401 18.32 -4.49 9.53
C GLN A 401 18.66 -4.12 8.08
N VAL A 402 18.14 -4.88 7.13
CA VAL A 402 18.35 -4.61 5.70
C VAL A 402 17.02 -4.49 4.98
N ILE A 403 16.91 -3.43 4.19
CA ILE A 403 15.76 -3.15 3.34
C ILE A 403 16.26 -3.05 1.91
N PHE A 404 15.65 -3.82 1.02
CA PHE A 404 15.80 -3.61 -0.42
C PHE A 404 14.59 -2.83 -0.93
N ALA A 405 14.86 -1.62 -1.43
CA ALA A 405 13.88 -0.72 -2.00
C ALA A 405 13.89 -0.84 -3.53
N PHE A 406 12.74 -1.21 -4.10
CA PHE A 406 12.55 -1.44 -5.52
C PHE A 406 11.57 -0.44 -6.09
N LEU A 407 11.68 -0.18 -7.39
CA LEU A 407 10.59 0.43 -8.14
C LEU A 407 9.51 -0.61 -8.46
N GLU A 408 8.28 -0.15 -8.64
CA GLU A 408 7.12 -1.01 -8.85
C GLU A 408 7.26 -1.96 -10.05
N GLU A 409 7.90 -1.51 -11.12
CA GLU A 409 8.12 -2.31 -12.33
C GLU A 409 9.02 -3.54 -12.11
N ASP A 410 9.95 -3.46 -11.17
CA ASP A 410 11.01 -4.46 -10.96
C ASP A 410 10.66 -5.52 -9.91
N VAL A 411 9.56 -5.32 -9.18
CA VAL A 411 9.20 -6.11 -7.99
C VAL A 411 8.93 -7.59 -8.26
N HIS A 412 8.40 -7.93 -9.42
CA HIS A 412 7.91 -9.29 -9.68
C HIS A 412 9.01 -10.30 -10.01
N ARG A 413 10.24 -9.87 -10.21
CA ARG A 413 11.25 -10.68 -10.87
C ARG A 413 12.35 -11.25 -9.97
N THR A 414 12.55 -10.71 -8.75
CA THR A 414 13.70 -11.13 -7.94
C THR A 414 13.33 -11.46 -6.51
N PRO A 415 13.57 -12.71 -6.05
CA PRO A 415 13.44 -13.07 -4.64
C PRO A 415 14.56 -12.39 -3.84
N VAL A 416 14.19 -11.60 -2.84
CA VAL A 416 15.16 -11.08 -1.86
C VAL A 416 15.45 -12.14 -0.80
N PRO A 417 16.60 -12.06 -0.11
CA PRO A 417 16.87 -12.95 1.02
C PRO A 417 15.76 -12.91 2.08
N PRO A 418 15.36 -14.04 2.67
CA PRO A 418 14.24 -14.09 3.62
C PRO A 418 14.47 -13.30 4.91
N TRP A 419 15.72 -12.94 5.22
CA TRP A 419 16.11 -12.14 6.36
C TRP A 419 16.03 -10.61 6.10
N SER A 420 15.78 -10.18 4.86
CA SER A 420 15.67 -8.78 4.49
C SER A 420 14.21 -8.37 4.27
N MET A 421 13.92 -7.08 4.45
CA MET A 421 12.63 -6.50 4.10
C MET A 421 12.65 -6.04 2.64
N LYS A 422 11.52 -6.21 1.96
CA LYS A 422 11.29 -5.75 0.60
C LYS A 422 10.31 -4.59 0.62
N VAL A 423 10.73 -3.45 0.11
CA VAL A 423 9.91 -2.24 -0.02
C VAL A 423 9.76 -1.90 -1.49
N VAL A 424 8.59 -1.45 -1.85
CA VAL A 424 8.28 -1.02 -3.20
C VAL A 424 7.97 0.46 -3.18
N LEU A 425 8.65 1.21 -4.04
CA LEU A 425 8.46 2.63 -4.23
C LEU A 425 7.61 2.85 -5.47
N GLU A 426 6.52 3.60 -5.33
CA GLU A 426 5.70 4.00 -6.46
C GLU A 426 6.40 5.16 -7.21
N GLU A 427 6.55 5.03 -8.52
CA GLU A 427 7.19 6.04 -9.36
C GLU A 427 6.46 7.38 -9.25
N GLU A 428 5.11 7.34 -9.14
CA GLU A 428 4.26 8.51 -8.96
C GLU A 428 4.49 9.25 -7.64
N GLU A 429 4.81 8.53 -6.58
CA GLU A 429 5.16 9.14 -5.30
C GLU A 429 6.52 9.86 -5.36
N LEU A 430 7.42 9.37 -6.22
CA LEU A 430 8.72 9.98 -6.44
C LEU A 430 8.64 11.23 -7.35
N GLU A 431 7.66 11.28 -8.30
CA GLU A 431 7.50 12.38 -9.24
C GLU A 431 6.66 13.54 -8.71
N LYS A 432 5.60 13.30 -7.91
CA LYS A 432 4.74 14.35 -7.36
C LYS A 432 5.49 15.36 -6.48
N GLU A 433 6.39 14.89 -5.63
CA GLU A 433 7.23 15.77 -4.80
C GLU A 433 8.25 16.57 -5.62
N GLY A 434 8.60 16.12 -6.85
CA GLY A 434 9.46 16.85 -7.76
C GLY A 434 8.76 18.09 -8.34
N GLN A 435 7.48 17.99 -8.68
CA GLN A 435 6.69 19.05 -9.30
C GLN A 435 6.20 20.10 -8.30
N GLU A 436 5.71 19.69 -7.14
CA GLU A 436 5.24 20.62 -6.08
C GLU A 436 6.33 21.56 -5.56
N ARG A 437 7.60 21.15 -5.60
CA ARG A 437 8.73 21.99 -5.16
C ARG A 437 9.35 22.82 -6.28
N GLU A 438 9.24 22.44 -7.55
CA GLU A 438 9.59 23.32 -8.65
C GLU A 438 8.62 24.51 -8.72
N GLU A 439 7.32 24.29 -8.43
CA GLU A 439 6.33 25.36 -8.32
C GLU A 439 6.56 26.23 -7.07
N ALA A 440 6.85 25.64 -5.89
CA ALA A 440 7.13 26.40 -4.66
C ALA A 440 8.46 27.17 -4.73
N GLY A 441 9.50 26.60 -5.37
CA GLY A 441 10.78 27.27 -5.59
C GLY A 441 10.70 28.40 -6.63
N GLY A 442 9.79 28.29 -7.60
CA GLY A 442 9.47 29.35 -8.57
C GLY A 442 8.80 30.55 -7.91
N GLU A 443 7.88 30.33 -6.98
CA GLU A 443 7.21 31.42 -6.24
C GLU A 443 8.13 32.17 -5.26
N GLU A 444 9.13 31.50 -4.66
CA GLU A 444 10.11 32.19 -3.80
C GLU A 444 11.10 33.04 -4.59
N LEU A 445 11.45 32.64 -5.80
CA LEU A 445 12.31 33.45 -6.70
C LEU A 445 11.57 34.67 -7.24
N GLU A 446 10.29 34.54 -7.61
CA GLU A 446 9.46 35.68 -8.03
C GLU A 446 9.21 36.68 -6.87
N LYS A 447 9.04 36.21 -5.64
CA LYS A 447 8.88 37.08 -4.46
C LYS A 447 10.17 37.83 -4.09
N LYS A 448 11.35 37.25 -4.33
CA LYS A 448 12.64 37.95 -4.16
C LYS A 448 12.90 39.01 -5.23
N ASP A 449 12.57 38.72 -6.48
CA ASP A 449 12.71 39.70 -7.57
C ASP A 449 11.73 40.89 -7.47
N LEU A 450 10.57 40.69 -6.84
CA LEU A 450 9.60 41.77 -6.56
C LEU A 450 9.95 42.61 -5.32
N GLY A 451 10.72 42.07 -4.38
CA GLY A 451 11.20 42.76 -3.18
C GLY A 451 12.42 43.66 -3.38
N GLU A 452 13.19 43.46 -4.46
CA GLU A 452 14.35 44.31 -4.81
C GLU A 452 14.01 45.46 -5.78
N ARG A 453 12.74 45.63 -6.18
CA ARG A 453 12.26 46.72 -7.06
C ARG A 453 11.37 47.75 -6.34
N THR A 454 11.29 47.71 -5.03
CA THR A 454 10.70 48.76 -4.20
C THR A 454 11.73 49.33 -3.27
#